data_4825946a9f8259e5596228a22a25b86d
#
_entry.id   4825946a9f8259e5596228a22a25b86d
#
_cell.length_a   1.000
_cell.length_b   1.000
_cell.length_c   1.000
_cell.angle_alpha   90.00
_cell.angle_beta   90.00
_cell.angle_gamma   90.00
#
_symmetry.space_group_name_H-M   'P 1'
#
loop_
_entity.id
_entity.type
_entity.pdbx_description
1 polymer ?
#
loop_
_entity_poly.entity_id
_entity_poly.type
_entity_poly.pdbx_seq_one_letter_code
_entity_poly.pdbx_strand_id
1 'polypeptide(L)'
;MAWCMFSRPNNLLNMSEKIYPPAMHTAEHIMGGTMGRMFGCGRAVTTHLERKKSKVDFDFRTVGRNLTAEEVEAVVRTVNEQIDRHQAVTTQQLPYAAAAAEFDLSRLPEGAVEGPETLLRIVCVGDYDRCPCIGEHVANTAEIGHLRMISTDYNPDSGILRMRFKLDE
;
A
#
# COMPACT_ATOMS: atom_id res chain seq x y z
N MET A 1 28.31 -14.99 13.08
CA MET A 1 28.08 -13.61 13.53
C MET A 1 27.85 -12.60 12.38
N ALA A 2 27.39 -13.05 11.24
CA ALA A 2 27.07 -12.18 10.12
C ALA A 2 25.58 -11.73 10.08
N TRP A 3 24.84 -12.02 11.12
CA TRP A 3 23.38 -11.80 11.17
C TRP A 3 22.95 -10.37 11.45
N CYS A 4 23.82 -9.55 12.00
CA CYS A 4 23.49 -8.15 12.31
C CYS A 4 23.61 -7.18 11.13
N MET A 5 24.30 -7.57 10.07
CA MET A 5 24.46 -6.68 8.90
C MET A 5 23.37 -6.83 7.86
N PHE A 6 22.64 -7.94 7.88
CA PHE A 6 21.55 -8.18 6.94
C PHE A 6 20.18 -7.65 7.42
N SER A 7 20.12 -7.06 8.59
CA SER A 7 18.88 -6.50 9.15
C SER A 7 18.53 -5.11 8.61
N ARG A 8 19.26 -4.58 7.65
CA ARG A 8 19.04 -3.23 7.13
C ARG A 8 18.65 -3.08 5.66
N PRO A 9 18.06 -4.05 4.96
CA PRO A 9 17.38 -3.71 3.71
C PRO A 9 16.14 -2.86 3.96
N ASN A 10 15.75 -2.74 5.21
CA ASN A 10 14.53 -2.06 5.61
C ASN A 10 14.53 -0.55 5.34
N ASN A 11 15.67 0.10 5.26
CA ASN A 11 15.74 1.53 4.98
C ASN A 11 15.60 1.89 3.50
N LEU A 12 15.57 0.88 2.61
CA LEU A 12 15.65 1.13 1.18
C LEU A 12 14.29 1.44 0.54
N LEU A 13 13.21 0.94 1.12
CA LEU A 13 11.89 1.05 0.52
C LEU A 13 10.99 2.09 1.20
N ASN A 14 11.31 2.47 2.42
CA ASN A 14 10.51 3.42 3.17
C ASN A 14 11.32 4.69 3.44
N MET A 15 10.94 5.72 2.76
CA MET A 15 11.53 7.05 2.92
C MET A 15 11.07 7.74 4.21
N SER A 16 10.08 7.20 4.89
CA SER A 16 9.57 7.77 6.13
C SER A 16 9.97 6.89 7.30
N GLU A 17 10.59 7.48 8.29
CA GLU A 17 10.78 6.86 9.61
C GLU A 17 9.46 6.66 10.37
N LYS A 18 8.33 6.85 9.69
CA LYS A 18 7.00 6.75 10.28
C LYS A 18 6.65 5.30 10.53
N ILE A 19 6.38 4.99 11.78
CA ILE A 19 5.82 3.71 12.19
C ILE A 19 4.30 3.79 11.99
N TYR A 20 3.78 3.02 11.03
CA TYR A 20 2.36 2.92 10.80
C TYR A 20 1.71 1.83 11.66
N PRO A 21 0.46 2.04 12.13
CA PRO A 21 -0.29 0.96 12.76
C PRO A 21 -0.43 -0.23 11.78
N PRO A 22 -0.08 -1.46 12.18
CA PRO A 22 -0.06 -2.61 11.26
C PRO A 22 -1.39 -2.86 10.55
N ALA A 23 -2.51 -2.81 11.26
CA ALA A 23 -3.84 -3.02 10.68
C ALA A 23 -4.17 -1.96 9.62
N MET A 24 -3.89 -0.70 9.92
CA MET A 24 -4.12 0.40 9.00
C MET A 24 -3.22 0.30 7.76
N HIS A 25 -1.98 -0.11 7.95
CA HIS A 25 -1.01 -0.28 6.86
C HIS A 25 -1.43 -1.41 5.91
N THR A 26 -1.88 -2.53 6.47
CA THR A 26 -2.36 -3.65 5.64
C THR A 26 -3.66 -3.27 4.90
N ALA A 27 -4.58 -2.57 5.56
CA ALA A 27 -5.78 -2.04 4.90
C ALA A 27 -5.44 -1.10 3.73
N GLU A 28 -4.43 -0.25 3.89
CA GLU A 28 -3.94 0.64 2.83
C GLU A 28 -3.41 -0.17 1.63
N HIS A 29 -2.66 -1.24 1.86
CA HIS A 29 -2.19 -2.12 0.78
C HIS A 29 -3.35 -2.76 0.02
N ILE A 30 -4.36 -3.27 0.71
CA ILE A 30 -5.55 -3.85 0.07
C ILE A 30 -6.30 -2.79 -0.75
N MET A 31 -6.48 -1.60 -0.18
CA MET A 31 -7.13 -0.48 -0.87
C MET A 31 -6.31 -0.04 -2.09
N GLY A 32 -5.00 0.07 -1.97
CA GLY A 32 -4.11 0.42 -3.09
C GLY A 32 -4.20 -0.58 -4.24
N GLY A 33 -4.22 -1.87 -3.94
CA GLY A 33 -4.44 -2.93 -4.92
C GLY A 33 -5.81 -2.84 -5.59
N THR A 34 -6.85 -2.53 -4.82
CA THR A 34 -8.21 -2.33 -5.32
C THR A 34 -8.29 -1.12 -6.26
N MET A 35 -7.72 0.01 -5.85
CA MET A 35 -7.68 1.22 -6.67
C MET A 35 -6.95 0.99 -8.00
N GLY A 36 -5.83 0.28 -7.96
CA GLY A 36 -5.09 -0.09 -9.18
C GLY A 36 -5.91 -0.92 -10.14
N ARG A 37 -6.65 -1.92 -9.63
CA ARG A 37 -7.51 -2.78 -10.46
C ARG A 37 -8.70 -2.05 -11.06
N MET A 38 -9.35 -1.19 -10.27
CA MET A 38 -10.58 -0.51 -10.70
C MET A 38 -10.31 0.69 -11.61
N PHE A 39 -9.23 1.43 -11.38
CA PHE A 39 -8.99 2.71 -12.03
C PHE A 39 -7.69 2.79 -12.82
N GLY A 40 -6.83 1.77 -12.74
CA GLY A 40 -5.54 1.77 -13.41
C GLY A 40 -4.56 2.83 -12.89
N CYS A 41 -4.85 3.45 -11.75
CA CYS A 41 -3.91 4.34 -11.09
C CYS A 41 -2.84 3.53 -10.37
N GLY A 42 -1.65 4.06 -10.24
CA GLY A 42 -0.59 3.42 -9.45
C GLY A 42 -0.91 3.40 -7.96
N ARG A 43 0.05 2.97 -7.18
CA ARG A 43 0.00 3.04 -5.71
C ARG A 43 -0.11 4.48 -5.23
N ALA A 44 -0.56 4.66 -4.00
CA ALA A 44 -0.63 5.97 -3.37
C ALA A 44 0.69 6.73 -3.49
N VAL A 45 0.61 7.96 -3.95
CA VAL A 45 1.78 8.85 -4.08
C VAL A 45 2.20 9.41 -2.74
N THR A 46 1.25 9.55 -1.81
CA THR A 46 1.51 9.98 -0.43
C THR A 46 0.61 9.18 0.49
N THR A 47 1.14 8.78 1.63
CA THR A 47 0.39 8.11 2.69
C THR A 47 0.61 8.80 4.02
N HIS A 48 -0.46 8.93 4.79
CA HIS A 48 -0.40 9.41 6.16
C HIS A 48 -1.35 8.55 6.98
N LEU A 49 -0.80 7.51 7.58
CA LEU A 49 -1.56 6.48 8.27
C LEU A 49 -1.48 6.70 9.78
N GLU A 50 -2.63 6.86 10.39
CA GLU A 50 -2.78 7.03 11.82
C GLU A 50 -3.83 6.06 12.37
N ARG A 51 -3.79 5.81 13.67
CA ARG A 51 -4.66 4.84 14.31
C ARG A 51 -6.15 5.13 14.15
N LYS A 52 -6.54 6.40 14.24
CA LYS A 52 -7.96 6.79 14.20
C LYS A 52 -8.46 7.07 12.79
N LYS A 53 -7.64 7.73 12.00
CA LYS A 53 -8.02 8.17 10.66
C LYS A 53 -6.77 8.32 9.81
N SER A 54 -6.85 7.86 8.59
CA SER A 54 -5.75 7.90 7.65
C SER A 54 -6.15 8.63 6.37
N LYS A 55 -5.16 9.14 5.66
CA LYS A 55 -5.34 9.71 4.32
C LYS A 55 -4.29 9.17 3.37
N VAL A 56 -4.71 8.97 2.13
CA VAL A 56 -3.85 8.56 1.02
C VAL A 56 -4.18 9.40 -0.21
N ASP A 57 -3.16 9.70 -0.98
CA ASP A 57 -3.28 10.46 -2.22
C ASP A 57 -2.89 9.57 -3.40
N PHE A 58 -3.72 9.56 -4.43
CA PHE A 58 -3.46 8.85 -5.68
C PHE A 58 -3.30 9.83 -6.84
N ASP A 59 -2.41 9.51 -7.77
CA ASP A 59 -2.36 10.21 -9.04
C ASP A 59 -3.56 9.78 -9.91
N PHE A 60 -4.52 10.66 -10.03
CA PHE A 60 -5.79 10.41 -10.73
C PHE A 60 -5.93 11.21 -12.02
N ARG A 61 -4.81 11.71 -12.55
CA ARG A 61 -4.81 12.53 -13.77
C ARG A 61 -5.40 11.81 -14.98
N THR A 62 -5.19 10.50 -15.08
CA THR A 62 -5.73 9.69 -16.18
C THR A 62 -7.24 9.50 -16.08
N VAL A 63 -7.81 9.50 -14.87
CA VAL A 63 -9.25 9.45 -14.62
C VAL A 63 -9.86 10.84 -14.71
N GLY A 64 -9.20 11.84 -14.14
CA GLY A 64 -9.51 13.26 -14.29
C GLY A 64 -10.74 13.76 -13.54
N ARG A 65 -11.22 13.03 -12.55
CA ARG A 65 -12.41 13.37 -11.75
C ARG A 65 -12.39 12.68 -10.39
N ASN A 66 -13.30 13.08 -9.52
CA ASN A 66 -13.52 12.37 -8.26
C ASN A 66 -14.23 11.02 -8.49
N LEU A 67 -14.25 10.18 -7.49
CA LEU A 67 -15.06 8.96 -7.47
C LEU A 67 -16.53 9.31 -7.36
N THR A 68 -17.37 8.52 -8.02
CA THR A 68 -18.82 8.56 -7.80
C THR A 68 -19.16 7.85 -6.49
N ALA A 69 -20.37 8.07 -5.96
CA ALA A 69 -20.83 7.38 -4.75
C ALA A 69 -20.81 5.86 -4.93
N GLU A 70 -21.24 5.37 -6.08
CA GLU A 70 -21.23 3.94 -6.42
C GLU A 70 -19.80 3.36 -6.47
N GLU A 71 -18.87 4.14 -7.00
CA GLU A 71 -17.45 3.73 -7.01
C GLU A 71 -16.85 3.67 -5.60
N VAL A 72 -17.17 4.63 -4.74
CA VAL A 72 -16.77 4.60 -3.33
C VAL A 72 -17.30 3.35 -2.64
N GLU A 73 -18.58 3.06 -2.82
CA GLU A 73 -19.20 1.84 -2.26
C GLU A 73 -18.53 0.57 -2.80
N ALA A 74 -18.22 0.53 -4.09
CA ALA A 74 -17.54 -0.61 -4.71
C ALA A 74 -16.13 -0.81 -4.16
N VAL A 75 -15.38 0.27 -3.97
CA VAL A 75 -14.02 0.20 -3.36
C VAL A 75 -14.12 -0.35 -1.93
N VAL A 76 -14.99 0.24 -1.10
CA VAL A 76 -15.14 -0.17 0.30
C VAL A 76 -15.60 -1.63 0.40
N ARG A 77 -16.59 -2.02 -0.40
CA ARG A 77 -17.07 -3.41 -0.44
C ARG A 77 -15.96 -4.37 -0.83
N THR A 78 -15.23 -4.07 -1.88
CA THR A 78 -14.14 -4.94 -2.37
C THR A 78 -13.04 -5.09 -1.33
N VAL A 79 -12.62 -3.99 -0.69
CA VAL A 79 -11.61 -4.03 0.37
C VAL A 79 -12.11 -4.91 1.53
N ASN A 80 -13.34 -4.71 1.98
CA ASN A 80 -13.88 -5.47 3.11
C ASN A 80 -14.11 -6.95 2.78
N GLU A 81 -14.48 -7.28 1.54
CA GLU A 81 -14.54 -8.67 1.07
C GLU A 81 -13.16 -9.35 1.14
N GLN A 82 -12.09 -8.64 0.76
CA GLN A 82 -10.73 -9.17 0.87
C GLN A 82 -10.30 -9.35 2.33
N ILE A 83 -10.67 -8.43 3.21
CA ILE A 83 -10.43 -8.54 4.65
C ILE A 83 -11.13 -9.79 5.21
N ASP A 84 -12.39 -9.99 4.85
CA ASP A 84 -13.23 -11.09 5.35
C ASP A 84 -12.81 -12.47 4.85
N ARG A 85 -11.92 -12.53 3.86
CA ARG A 85 -11.32 -13.80 3.42
C ARG A 85 -10.29 -14.36 4.40
N HIS A 86 -9.92 -13.62 5.43
CA HIS A 86 -8.94 -14.01 6.44
C HIS A 86 -7.64 -14.53 5.80
N GLN A 87 -7.10 -13.75 4.89
CA GLN A 87 -5.90 -14.09 4.14
C GLN A 87 -4.64 -13.92 4.99
N ALA A 88 -3.69 -14.82 4.84
CA ALA A 88 -2.37 -14.65 5.43
C ALA A 88 -1.64 -13.47 4.79
N VAL A 89 -1.00 -12.66 5.61
CA VAL A 89 -0.11 -11.59 5.16
C VAL A 89 1.32 -12.09 5.35
N THR A 90 2.02 -12.26 4.25
CA THR A 90 3.36 -12.86 4.22
C THR A 90 4.38 -11.92 3.59
N THR A 91 5.64 -12.24 3.78
CA THR A 91 6.74 -11.50 3.17
C THR A 91 7.64 -12.44 2.38
N GLN A 92 8.20 -11.93 1.29
CA GLN A 92 9.23 -12.61 0.54
C GLN A 92 10.29 -11.59 0.12
N GLN A 93 11.44 -12.08 -0.25
CA GLN A 93 12.53 -11.25 -0.76
C GLN A 93 12.74 -11.55 -2.23
N LEU A 94 12.85 -10.50 -3.04
CA LEU A 94 13.18 -10.60 -4.46
C LEU A 94 14.42 -9.78 -4.77
N PRO A 95 15.32 -10.29 -5.64
CA PRO A 95 16.37 -9.46 -6.19
C PRO A 95 15.78 -8.26 -6.94
N TYR A 96 16.45 -7.13 -6.90
CA TYR A 96 15.99 -5.92 -7.59
C TYR A 96 15.62 -6.17 -9.06
N ALA A 97 16.43 -6.93 -9.78
CA ALA A 97 16.16 -7.24 -11.19
C ALA A 97 14.81 -7.94 -11.39
N ALA A 98 14.45 -8.87 -10.50
CA ALA A 98 13.16 -9.56 -10.54
C ALA A 98 12.02 -8.63 -10.12
N ALA A 99 12.23 -7.85 -9.08
CA ALA A 99 11.23 -6.89 -8.59
C ALA A 99 10.94 -5.78 -9.61
N ALA A 100 11.95 -5.31 -10.33
CA ALA A 100 11.81 -4.28 -11.36
C ALA A 100 10.95 -4.75 -12.56
N ALA A 101 10.89 -6.06 -12.81
CA ALA A 101 10.03 -6.63 -13.85
C ALA A 101 8.55 -6.67 -13.45
N GLU A 102 8.24 -6.63 -12.15
CA GLU A 102 6.88 -6.77 -11.61
C GLU A 102 6.31 -5.46 -11.04
N PHE A 103 7.16 -4.62 -10.45
CA PHE A 103 6.74 -3.43 -9.71
C PHE A 103 7.34 -2.14 -10.28
N ASP A 104 6.62 -1.03 -10.08
CA ASP A 104 7.17 0.30 -10.27
C ASP A 104 8.09 0.66 -9.10
N LEU A 105 9.38 0.69 -9.36
CA LEU A 105 10.42 1.01 -8.39
C LEU A 105 10.98 2.43 -8.55
N SER A 106 10.31 3.28 -9.30
CA SER A 106 10.76 4.66 -9.60
C SER A 106 10.93 5.54 -8.38
N ARG A 107 10.31 5.17 -7.25
CA ARG A 107 10.38 5.92 -5.98
C ARG A 107 11.46 5.45 -5.02
N LEU A 108 12.23 4.44 -5.38
CA LEU A 108 13.37 4.06 -4.56
C LEU A 108 14.37 5.21 -4.48
N PRO A 109 14.94 5.47 -3.29
CA PRO A 109 15.95 6.50 -3.15
C PRO A 109 17.15 6.24 -4.03
N GLU A 110 17.77 7.30 -4.54
CA GLU A 110 19.04 7.19 -5.22
C GLU A 110 20.08 6.52 -4.32
N GLY A 111 20.78 5.51 -4.85
CA GLY A 111 21.75 4.73 -4.07
C GLY A 111 21.16 3.65 -3.18
N ALA A 112 19.82 3.51 -3.15
CA ALA A 112 19.16 2.44 -2.38
C ALA A 112 19.43 1.05 -2.95
N VAL A 113 19.73 0.97 -4.23
CA VAL A 113 20.02 -0.26 -4.94
C VAL A 113 21.47 -0.24 -5.39
N GLU A 114 22.27 -1.16 -4.88
CA GLU A 114 23.69 -1.27 -5.22
C GLU A 114 23.91 -2.08 -6.50
N GLY A 115 22.95 -2.94 -6.85
CA GLY A 115 23.03 -3.77 -8.04
C GLY A 115 21.79 -4.64 -8.22
N PRO A 116 21.73 -5.45 -9.29
CA PRO A 116 20.57 -6.28 -9.60
C PRO A 116 20.28 -7.35 -8.55
N GLU A 117 21.26 -7.66 -7.70
CA GLU A 117 21.17 -8.66 -6.64
C GLU A 117 20.63 -8.09 -5.32
N THR A 118 20.45 -6.77 -5.21
CA THR A 118 19.90 -6.16 -3.98
C THR A 118 18.53 -6.72 -3.69
N LEU A 119 18.34 -7.26 -2.47
CA LEU A 119 17.08 -7.88 -2.07
C LEU A 119 16.07 -6.84 -1.61
N LEU A 120 14.89 -6.89 -2.17
CA LEU A 120 13.73 -6.08 -1.78
C LEU A 120 12.71 -6.95 -1.05
N ARG A 121 12.17 -6.42 0.05
CA ARG A 121 11.10 -7.09 0.80
C ARG A 121 9.76 -6.81 0.12
N ILE A 122 9.03 -7.88 -0.22
CA ILE A 122 7.70 -7.82 -0.82
C ILE A 122 6.69 -8.30 0.21
N VAL A 123 5.67 -7.49 0.48
CA VAL A 123 4.55 -7.86 1.33
C VAL A 123 3.43 -8.39 0.45
N CYS A 124 2.91 -9.56 0.81
CA CYS A 124 1.83 -10.24 0.08
C CYS A 124 0.61 -10.38 0.98
N VAL A 125 -0.55 -9.96 0.48
CA VAL A 125 -1.84 -10.20 1.11
C VAL A 125 -2.53 -11.31 0.33
N GLY A 126 -2.35 -12.55 0.78
CA GLY A 126 -2.79 -13.72 0.04
C GLY A 126 -2.33 -13.66 -1.43
N ASP A 127 -3.23 -13.92 -2.35
CA ASP A 127 -3.02 -13.77 -3.80
C ASP A 127 -3.52 -12.42 -4.33
N TYR A 128 -4.07 -11.59 -3.46
CA TYR A 128 -4.74 -10.36 -3.88
C TYR A 128 -3.79 -9.20 -4.13
N ASP A 129 -2.79 -9.02 -3.29
CA ASP A 129 -1.90 -7.88 -3.37
C ASP A 129 -0.45 -8.26 -3.10
N ARG A 130 0.45 -7.64 -3.84
CA ARG A 130 1.90 -7.75 -3.69
C ARG A 130 2.51 -6.36 -3.82
N CYS A 131 3.33 -5.97 -2.87
CA CYS A 131 3.90 -4.63 -2.87
C CYS A 131 5.25 -4.60 -2.16
N PRO A 132 6.28 -3.97 -2.75
CA PRO A 132 7.50 -3.66 -2.02
C PRO A 132 7.18 -2.78 -0.82
N CYS A 133 7.52 -3.24 0.37
CA CYS A 133 7.26 -2.51 1.59
C CYS A 133 8.11 -3.03 2.74
N ILE A 134 8.53 -2.13 3.63
CA ILE A 134 9.33 -2.48 4.80
C ILE A 134 8.60 -2.28 6.12
N GLY A 135 7.40 -1.68 6.09
CA GLY A 135 6.63 -1.42 7.30
C GLY A 135 6.05 -2.69 7.92
N GLU A 136 5.54 -2.55 9.12
CA GLU A 136 4.86 -3.63 9.82
C GLU A 136 3.44 -3.83 9.29
N HIS A 137 3.03 -5.08 9.24
CA HIS A 137 1.71 -5.53 8.84
C HIS A 137 1.14 -6.53 9.84
N VAL A 138 -0.18 -6.73 9.79
CA VAL A 138 -0.81 -7.83 10.52
C VAL A 138 -0.43 -9.17 9.90
N ALA A 139 -0.50 -10.25 10.68
CA ALA A 139 -0.22 -11.60 10.19
C ALA A 139 -1.38 -12.18 9.35
N ASN A 140 -2.59 -11.71 9.60
CA ASN A 140 -3.80 -12.15 8.90
C ASN A 140 -4.79 -11.00 8.77
N THR A 141 -5.49 -10.92 7.66
CA THR A 141 -6.49 -9.85 7.43
C THR A 141 -7.65 -9.87 8.41
N ALA A 142 -7.90 -10.99 9.09
CA ALA A 142 -8.87 -11.08 10.19
C ALA A 142 -8.61 -10.08 11.32
N GLU A 143 -7.37 -9.60 11.45
CA GLU A 143 -6.97 -8.66 12.50
C GLU A 143 -7.24 -7.18 12.15
N ILE A 144 -7.75 -6.88 10.95
CA ILE A 144 -7.88 -5.50 10.46
C ILE A 144 -9.17 -4.84 10.95
N GLY A 145 -10.28 -5.57 11.02
CA GLY A 145 -11.61 -4.99 11.10
C GLY A 145 -12.14 -4.59 9.73
N HIS A 146 -13.11 -3.68 9.64
CA HIS A 146 -13.63 -3.21 8.37
C HIS A 146 -13.21 -1.77 8.08
N LEU A 147 -12.97 -1.49 6.81
CA LEU A 147 -12.66 -0.15 6.32
C LEU A 147 -13.94 0.65 6.12
N ARG A 148 -13.92 1.90 6.57
CA ARG A 148 -14.94 2.92 6.27
C ARG A 148 -14.31 4.10 5.58
N MET A 149 -14.90 4.51 4.47
CA MET A 149 -14.51 5.74 3.79
C MET A 149 -15.11 6.94 4.51
N ILE A 150 -14.27 7.95 4.78
CA ILE A 150 -14.70 9.21 5.40
C ILE A 150 -14.99 10.24 4.31
N SER A 151 -14.06 10.41 3.37
CA SER A 151 -14.22 11.34 2.25
C SER A 151 -13.33 11.00 1.07
N THR A 152 -13.74 11.45 -0.09
CA THR A 152 -12.91 11.46 -1.30
C THR A 152 -12.96 12.86 -1.90
N ASP A 153 -11.79 13.40 -2.24
CA ASP A 153 -11.64 14.73 -2.80
C ASP A 153 -10.68 14.69 -3.98
N TYR A 154 -11.12 15.22 -5.12
CA TYR A 154 -10.28 15.36 -6.30
C TYR A 154 -9.91 16.82 -6.51
N ASN A 155 -8.60 17.08 -6.66
CA ASN A 155 -8.10 18.41 -6.99
C ASN A 155 -7.75 18.45 -8.49
N PRO A 156 -8.52 19.20 -9.32
CA PRO A 156 -8.27 19.26 -10.76
C PRO A 156 -6.96 19.97 -11.14
N ASP A 157 -6.42 20.82 -10.28
CA ASP A 157 -5.16 21.51 -10.54
C ASP A 157 -3.95 20.58 -10.40
N SER A 158 -3.96 19.71 -9.41
CA SER A 158 -2.89 18.74 -9.16
C SER A 158 -3.14 17.37 -9.79
N GLY A 159 -4.39 17.04 -10.09
CA GLY A 159 -4.79 15.71 -10.52
C GLY A 159 -4.76 14.65 -9.41
N ILE A 160 -4.75 15.09 -8.16
CA ILE A 160 -4.67 14.21 -6.98
C ILE A 160 -6.05 13.90 -6.45
N LEU A 161 -6.31 12.61 -6.27
CA LEU A 161 -7.46 12.11 -5.51
C LEU A 161 -6.99 11.82 -4.07
N ARG A 162 -7.58 12.52 -3.11
CA ARG A 162 -7.34 12.28 -1.70
C ARG A 162 -8.47 11.48 -1.09
N MET A 163 -8.12 10.37 -0.47
CA MET A 163 -9.06 9.51 0.24
C MET A 163 -8.74 9.50 1.72
N ARG A 164 -9.77 9.73 2.54
CA ARG A 164 -9.68 9.63 4.00
C ARG A 164 -10.52 8.45 4.45
N PHE A 165 -9.96 7.62 5.29
CA PHE A 165 -10.61 6.42 5.76
C PHE A 165 -10.25 6.10 7.21
N LYS A 166 -11.00 5.20 7.80
CA LYS A 166 -10.76 4.64 9.13
C LYS A 166 -11.08 3.16 9.13
N LEU A 167 -10.68 2.50 10.19
CA LEU A 167 -11.06 1.12 10.46
C LEU A 167 -12.04 1.09 11.63
N ASP A 168 -13.04 0.20 11.55
CA ASP A 168 -13.88 -0.15 12.68
C ASP A 168 -13.12 -1.09 13.61
N GLU A 169 -13.27 -0.86 14.91
CA GLU A 169 -12.76 -1.77 15.95
C GLU A 169 -13.61 -3.01 16.09
#